data_064b429b8942c7283a127148c70cf519
#
_entry.id   064b429b8942c7283a127148c70cf519
#
_cell.length_a   1.000
_cell.length_b   1.000
_cell.length_c   1.000
_cell.angle_alpha   90.00
_cell.angle_beta   90.00
_cell.angle_gamma   90.00
#
_symmetry.space_group_name_H-M   'P 1'
#
loop_
_entity.id
_entity.type
_entity.pdbx_description
1 polymer ?
#
loop_
_entity_poly.entity_id
_entity_poly.type
_entity_poly.pdbx_seq_one_letter_code
_entity_poly.pdbx_strand_id
1 'polypeptide(L)'
;SEEVMLLTTPLPHSSGYHMVAAFLQGAHVVIEGRVDPRRFFELCRNLSVTWTMMVPTMLYRLLDHPAFAETDLSHLQRKFCTSAPLRDSVKREVLARMPGKLMEVYGLTEGGGVCILVADEYPEKLHTVGRPAPGVEIRILNENGDPVPTGEPGEIIGRGPAMMAGYWRRPEQTRDSLWYAPDGTVFFRSGDIGRFDEDGFLILSDRKKDVIITGGFNVYADDIERILLSLPDVVDAAVIGVPSEEWGETPLAFVVLHSNAGTHQAEEIRQLANARLGKAQRLAEVRLRNDLPRSEIGKILKRELRSEA
;
A
#
# COMPACT_ATOMS: atom_id res chain seq x y z
N SER A 1 6.35 31.31 -7.14
CA SER A 1 5.74 30.41 -6.15
C SER A 1 6.73 30.19 -5.02
N GLU A 2 6.28 30.28 -3.79
CA GLU A 2 7.09 29.93 -2.61
C GLU A 2 7.02 28.42 -2.31
N GLU A 3 6.47 27.62 -3.23
CA GLU A 3 6.32 26.18 -3.09
C GLU A 3 7.67 25.48 -3.31
N VAL A 4 8.07 24.65 -2.34
CA VAL A 4 9.26 23.82 -2.39
C VAL A 4 8.87 22.35 -2.26
N MET A 5 9.08 21.58 -3.31
CA MET A 5 8.83 20.16 -3.35
C MET A 5 10.11 19.36 -3.09
N LEU A 6 10.08 18.45 -2.13
CA LEU A 6 11.15 17.48 -1.90
C LEU A 6 10.72 16.09 -2.41
N LEU A 7 11.43 15.59 -3.41
CA LEU A 7 11.26 14.23 -3.94
C LEU A 7 12.27 13.28 -3.30
N THR A 8 11.76 12.27 -2.61
CA THR A 8 12.52 11.28 -1.84
C THR A 8 12.53 9.90 -2.47
N THR A 9 11.92 9.75 -3.64
CA THR A 9 11.79 8.49 -4.36
C THR A 9 12.25 8.63 -5.82
N PRO A 10 12.67 7.52 -6.48
CA PRO A 10 13.19 7.57 -7.84
C PRO A 10 12.18 8.14 -8.85
N LEU A 11 12.70 8.98 -9.78
CA LEU A 11 11.89 9.64 -10.80
C LEU A 11 11.13 8.71 -11.78
N PRO A 12 11.61 7.50 -12.13
CA PRO A 12 10.86 6.58 -12.99
C PRO A 12 9.50 6.12 -12.42
N HIS A 13 9.22 6.42 -11.17
CA HIS A 13 7.97 6.14 -10.48
C HIS A 13 7.08 7.38 -10.37
N SER A 14 6.08 7.35 -9.49
CA SER A 14 5.12 8.43 -9.24
C SER A 14 5.76 9.80 -8.98
N SER A 15 6.98 9.85 -8.45
CA SER A 15 7.74 11.10 -8.25
C SER A 15 7.92 11.91 -9.52
N GLY A 16 8.15 11.26 -10.66
CA GLY A 16 8.28 11.98 -11.93
C GLY A 16 7.01 12.71 -12.34
N TYR A 17 5.84 12.13 -12.14
CA TYR A 17 4.57 12.81 -12.40
C TYR A 17 4.37 14.01 -11.48
N HIS A 18 4.66 13.86 -10.20
CA HIS A 18 4.57 14.95 -9.23
C HIS A 18 5.57 16.06 -9.53
N MET A 19 6.78 15.72 -9.98
CA MET A 19 7.79 16.69 -10.42
C MET A 19 7.26 17.56 -11.58
N VAL A 20 6.67 16.94 -12.60
CA VAL A 20 6.11 17.68 -13.74
C VAL A 20 5.00 18.61 -13.27
N ALA A 21 4.10 18.14 -12.42
CA ALA A 21 3.04 18.96 -11.85
C ALA A 21 3.59 20.14 -11.03
N ALA A 22 4.66 19.93 -10.27
CA ALA A 22 5.34 20.98 -9.53
C ALA A 22 5.96 22.05 -10.44
N PHE A 23 6.64 21.65 -11.49
CA PHE A 23 7.21 22.58 -12.48
C PHE A 23 6.14 23.42 -13.18
N LEU A 24 5.01 22.82 -13.54
CA LEU A 24 3.89 23.54 -14.16
C LEU A 24 3.29 24.61 -13.22
N GLN A 25 3.45 24.44 -11.90
CA GLN A 25 3.04 25.41 -10.90
C GLN A 25 4.15 26.41 -10.52
N GLY A 26 5.34 26.29 -11.11
CA GLY A 26 6.49 27.14 -10.82
C GLY A 26 7.11 26.87 -9.45
N ALA A 27 7.00 25.64 -8.93
CA ALA A 27 7.61 25.25 -7.68
C ALA A 27 9.12 25.00 -7.82
N HIS A 28 9.86 25.26 -6.73
CA HIS A 28 11.22 24.79 -6.59
C HIS A 28 11.21 23.28 -6.30
N VAL A 29 11.85 22.47 -7.13
CA VAL A 29 11.90 21.02 -6.97
C VAL A 29 13.28 20.59 -6.53
N VAL A 30 13.36 19.93 -5.38
CA VAL A 30 14.56 19.32 -4.82
C VAL A 30 14.49 17.81 -5.05
N ILE A 31 15.47 17.26 -5.76
CA ILE A 31 15.52 15.84 -6.10
C ILE A 31 16.64 15.18 -5.30
N GLU A 32 16.24 14.30 -4.39
CA GLU A 32 17.14 13.45 -3.61
C GLU A 32 16.75 11.99 -3.86
N GLY A 33 17.57 11.27 -4.61
CA GLY A 33 17.20 9.95 -5.12
C GLY A 33 17.03 8.87 -4.04
N ARG A 34 17.84 8.90 -2.99
CA ARG A 34 17.77 7.99 -1.84
C ARG A 34 18.03 8.79 -0.57
N VAL A 35 16.94 9.23 0.03
CA VAL A 35 17.01 10.08 1.23
C VAL A 35 17.06 9.22 2.48
N ASP A 36 18.10 9.42 3.31
CA ASP A 36 18.04 9.00 4.70
C ASP A 36 17.27 10.03 5.55
N PRO A 37 16.78 9.67 6.74
CA PRO A 37 16.05 10.58 7.60
C PRO A 37 16.80 11.86 7.97
N ARG A 38 18.10 11.80 8.22
CA ARG A 38 18.93 12.98 8.58
C ARG A 38 18.92 13.98 7.44
N ARG A 39 19.13 13.51 6.23
CA ARG A 39 19.14 14.36 5.03
C ARG A 39 17.77 14.98 4.76
N PHE A 40 16.69 14.22 5.00
CA PHE A 40 15.33 14.75 4.91
C PHE A 40 15.12 15.93 5.85
N PHE A 41 15.46 15.78 7.14
CA PHE A 41 15.32 16.84 8.14
C PHE A 41 16.21 18.04 7.88
N GLU A 42 17.44 17.82 7.40
CA GLU A 42 18.36 18.88 6.97
C GLU A 42 17.74 19.71 5.84
N LEU A 43 17.21 19.06 4.80
CA LEU A 43 16.60 19.72 3.66
C LEU A 43 15.33 20.48 4.06
N CYS A 44 14.48 19.91 4.92
CA CYS A 44 13.31 20.59 5.44
C CYS A 44 13.67 21.89 6.16
N ARG A 45 14.70 21.87 7.01
CA ARG A 45 15.16 23.06 7.73
C ARG A 45 15.75 24.13 6.80
N ASN A 46 16.57 23.71 5.83
CA ASN A 46 17.34 24.64 5.00
C ASN A 46 16.52 25.26 3.88
N LEU A 47 15.48 24.55 3.39
CA LEU A 47 14.75 24.92 2.19
C LEU A 47 13.27 25.22 2.43
N SER A 48 12.81 25.15 3.69
CA SER A 48 11.38 25.36 4.03
C SER A 48 10.45 24.52 3.14
N VAL A 49 10.70 23.22 3.08
CA VAL A 49 9.95 22.28 2.22
C VAL A 49 8.45 22.35 2.52
N THR A 50 7.63 22.64 1.51
CA THR A 50 6.18 22.77 1.65
C THR A 50 5.41 21.50 1.34
N TRP A 51 5.96 20.63 0.49
CA TRP A 51 5.37 19.33 0.20
C TRP A 51 6.39 18.28 -0.24
N THR A 52 6.02 17.02 -0.03
CA THR A 52 6.90 15.90 -0.32
C THR A 52 6.12 14.69 -0.81
N MET A 53 6.81 13.84 -1.57
CA MET A 53 6.33 12.54 -2.02
C MET A 53 7.15 11.46 -1.34
N MET A 54 6.50 10.54 -0.66
CA MET A 54 7.12 9.50 0.14
C MET A 54 6.52 8.13 -0.12
N VAL A 55 7.24 7.11 0.32
CA VAL A 55 6.72 5.74 0.45
C VAL A 55 6.58 5.38 1.93
N PRO A 56 5.74 4.40 2.31
CA PRO A 56 5.50 4.04 3.70
C PRO A 56 6.77 3.81 4.52
N THR A 57 7.76 3.10 3.96
CA THR A 57 9.03 2.82 4.65
C THR A 57 9.81 4.08 5.02
N MET A 58 9.67 5.14 4.23
CA MET A 58 10.29 6.42 4.57
C MET A 58 9.57 7.08 5.75
N LEU A 59 8.24 7.08 5.74
CA LEU A 59 7.45 7.60 6.87
C LEU A 59 7.82 6.90 8.19
N TYR A 60 7.90 5.56 8.19
CA TYR A 60 8.31 4.79 9.37
C TYR A 60 9.67 5.25 9.90
N ARG A 61 10.66 5.35 9.02
CA ARG A 61 12.02 5.79 9.40
C ARG A 61 12.07 7.22 9.90
N LEU A 62 11.25 8.12 9.35
CA LEU A 62 11.19 9.51 9.81
C LEU A 62 10.59 9.60 11.20
N LEU A 63 9.47 8.91 11.47
CA LEU A 63 8.78 8.93 12.75
C LEU A 63 9.63 8.38 13.90
N ASP A 64 10.46 7.36 13.61
CA ASP A 64 11.35 6.71 14.57
C ASP A 64 12.69 7.45 14.77
N HIS A 65 13.01 8.42 13.91
CA HIS A 65 14.32 9.05 13.94
C HIS A 65 14.42 10.13 15.03
N PRO A 66 15.50 10.17 15.86
CA PRO A 66 15.64 11.15 16.94
C PRO A 66 15.52 12.61 16.49
N ALA A 67 16.06 12.97 15.32
CA ALA A 67 15.97 14.33 14.77
C ALA A 67 14.53 14.77 14.45
N PHE A 68 13.54 13.87 14.45
CA PHE A 68 12.14 14.23 14.23
C PHE A 68 11.64 15.24 15.26
N ALA A 69 11.93 15.00 16.54
CA ALA A 69 11.51 15.89 17.65
C ALA A 69 12.24 17.24 17.67
N GLU A 70 13.40 17.30 17.02
CA GLU A 70 14.28 18.50 17.02
C GLU A 70 14.11 19.35 15.75
N THR A 71 13.36 18.86 14.76
CA THR A 71 13.23 19.53 13.47
C THR A 71 11.92 20.28 13.36
N ASP A 72 12.01 21.58 13.05
CA ASP A 72 10.83 22.36 12.67
C ASP A 72 10.35 21.94 11.27
N LEU A 73 9.18 21.35 11.22
CA LEU A 73 8.48 20.94 10.02
C LEU A 73 7.26 21.83 9.70
N SER A 74 7.11 22.98 10.35
CA SER A 74 5.92 23.85 10.26
C SER A 74 5.62 24.31 8.83
N HIS A 75 6.61 24.36 7.95
CA HIS A 75 6.43 24.68 6.53
C HIS A 75 5.79 23.55 5.72
N LEU A 76 5.82 22.30 6.22
CA LEU A 76 5.32 21.14 5.49
C LEU A 76 3.78 21.13 5.47
N GLN A 77 3.21 21.45 4.32
CA GLN A 77 1.76 21.57 4.14
C GLN A 77 1.12 20.29 3.60
N ARG A 78 1.86 19.51 2.80
CA ARG A 78 1.32 18.33 2.11
C ARG A 78 2.34 17.19 2.07
N LYS A 79 1.87 16.00 2.39
CA LYS A 79 2.62 14.74 2.33
C LYS A 79 1.84 13.77 1.47
N PHE A 80 2.39 13.39 0.31
CA PHE A 80 1.85 12.34 -0.52
C PHE A 80 2.53 11.01 -0.16
N CYS A 81 1.75 9.97 0.02
CA CYS A 81 2.25 8.61 0.25
C CYS A 81 1.59 7.64 -0.72
N THR A 82 2.39 6.78 -1.35
CA THR A 82 1.92 5.82 -2.36
C THR A 82 2.85 4.61 -2.48
N SER A 83 2.60 3.75 -3.43
CA SER A 83 3.41 2.60 -3.88
C SER A 83 3.28 1.34 -3.03
N ALA A 84 2.88 1.42 -1.79
CA ALA A 84 2.60 0.27 -0.92
C ALA A 84 1.50 0.65 0.08
N PRO A 85 0.81 -0.32 0.70
CA PRO A 85 -0.18 -0.03 1.72
C PRO A 85 0.43 0.74 2.90
N LEU A 86 -0.23 1.81 3.32
CA LEU A 86 0.12 2.58 4.51
C LEU A 86 -0.79 2.16 5.67
N ARG A 87 -0.21 1.65 6.75
CA ARG A 87 -0.96 1.14 7.91
C ARG A 87 -1.76 2.25 8.59
N ASP A 88 -2.97 1.94 9.07
CA ASP A 88 -3.83 2.86 9.81
C ASP A 88 -3.12 3.47 11.02
N SER A 89 -2.38 2.65 11.79
CA SER A 89 -1.63 3.10 12.96
C SER A 89 -0.63 4.19 12.60
N VAL A 90 0.06 4.03 11.47
CA VAL A 90 1.05 5.00 10.99
C VAL A 90 0.37 6.24 10.44
N LYS A 91 -0.76 6.11 9.73
CA LYS A 91 -1.57 7.28 9.34
C LYS A 91 -1.95 8.11 10.57
N ARG A 92 -2.46 7.47 11.64
CA ARG A 92 -2.78 8.15 12.92
C ARG A 92 -1.57 8.85 13.53
N GLU A 93 -0.41 8.18 13.54
CA GLU A 93 0.82 8.77 14.08
C GLU A 93 1.29 9.95 13.24
N VAL A 94 1.24 9.87 11.91
CA VAL A 94 1.55 10.99 11.01
C VAL A 94 0.62 12.16 11.27
N LEU A 95 -0.70 11.92 11.41
CA LEU A 95 -1.67 12.97 11.72
C LEU A 95 -1.42 13.65 13.08
N ALA A 96 -0.98 12.88 14.06
CA ALA A 96 -0.70 13.41 15.40
C ALA A 96 0.61 14.17 15.51
N ARG A 97 1.62 13.84 14.69
CA ARG A 97 3.01 14.30 14.87
C ARG A 97 3.55 15.16 13.75
N MET A 98 3.07 15.00 12.52
CA MET A 98 3.58 15.75 11.36
C MET A 98 2.58 16.83 10.91
N PRO A 99 3.01 18.09 10.75
CA PRO A 99 2.13 19.15 10.27
C PRO A 99 1.71 18.92 8.82
N GLY A 100 0.63 19.58 8.39
CA GLY A 100 0.09 19.55 7.05
C GLY A 100 -0.68 18.26 6.72
N LYS A 101 -1.36 18.24 5.58
CA LYS A 101 -2.25 17.14 5.17
C LYS A 101 -1.49 15.89 4.73
N LEU A 102 -1.99 14.72 5.11
CA LEU A 102 -1.55 13.43 4.59
C LEU A 102 -2.49 12.97 3.46
N MET A 103 -1.95 12.76 2.28
CA MET A 103 -2.67 12.27 1.11
C MET A 103 -2.12 10.91 0.71
N GLU A 104 -2.87 9.83 0.99
CA GLU A 104 -2.54 8.52 0.45
C GLU A 104 -3.13 8.37 -0.94
N VAL A 105 -2.30 7.90 -1.88
CA VAL A 105 -2.69 7.72 -3.28
C VAL A 105 -2.54 6.25 -3.66
N TYR A 106 -3.65 5.58 -3.91
CA TYR A 106 -3.68 4.28 -4.57
C TYR A 106 -3.76 4.49 -6.08
N GLY A 107 -2.99 3.74 -6.83
CA GLY A 107 -3.01 3.78 -8.28
C GLY A 107 -1.96 2.90 -8.93
N LEU A 108 -2.02 2.85 -10.25
CA LEU A 108 -1.19 2.03 -11.12
C LEU A 108 -0.56 2.93 -12.19
N THR A 109 0.63 2.56 -12.66
CA THR A 109 1.28 3.24 -13.77
C THR A 109 0.44 3.20 -15.05
N GLU A 110 -0.33 2.14 -15.22
CA GLU A 110 -1.28 1.95 -16.31
C GLU A 110 -2.47 2.92 -16.27
N GLY A 111 -2.67 3.66 -15.18
CA GLY A 111 -3.69 4.70 -15.03
C GLY A 111 -5.14 4.21 -14.97
N GLY A 112 -5.34 2.90 -14.82
CA GLY A 112 -6.64 2.27 -14.81
C GLY A 112 -7.42 2.38 -13.49
N GLY A 113 -7.08 3.32 -12.64
CA GLY A 113 -7.79 3.56 -11.38
C GLY A 113 -6.91 4.29 -10.39
N VAL A 114 -7.41 5.38 -9.85
CA VAL A 114 -6.73 6.16 -8.80
C VAL A 114 -7.74 6.50 -7.71
N CYS A 115 -7.40 6.16 -6.46
CA CYS A 115 -8.12 6.64 -5.28
C CYS A 115 -7.22 7.54 -4.45
N ILE A 116 -7.82 8.50 -3.77
CA ILE A 116 -7.13 9.44 -2.89
C ILE A 116 -7.84 9.48 -1.54
N LEU A 117 -7.09 9.22 -0.49
CA LEU A 117 -7.50 9.46 0.90
C LEU A 117 -6.80 10.73 1.40
N VAL A 118 -7.56 11.76 1.71
CA VAL A 118 -7.08 12.89 2.51
C VAL A 118 -7.34 12.54 3.97
N ALA A 119 -6.31 11.98 4.63
CA ALA A 119 -6.46 11.33 5.92
C ALA A 119 -6.95 12.28 7.04
N ASP A 120 -6.59 13.56 6.95
CA ASP A 120 -7.02 14.62 7.89
C ASP A 120 -8.52 14.91 7.80
N GLU A 121 -9.12 14.72 6.63
CA GLU A 121 -10.54 14.99 6.38
C GLU A 121 -11.43 13.81 6.75
N TYR A 122 -10.85 12.60 6.79
CA TYR A 122 -11.56 11.34 7.05
C TYR A 122 -10.82 10.45 8.05
N PRO A 123 -10.66 10.90 9.30
CA PRO A 123 -9.91 10.16 10.33
C PRO A 123 -10.52 8.81 10.71
N GLU A 124 -11.81 8.59 10.43
CA GLU A 124 -12.52 7.31 10.61
C GLU A 124 -12.30 6.33 9.45
N LYS A 125 -11.77 6.80 8.30
CA LYS A 125 -11.56 6.02 7.08
C LYS A 125 -10.09 5.64 6.83
N LEU A 126 -9.23 5.73 7.84
CA LEU A 126 -7.80 5.44 7.68
C LEU A 126 -7.48 4.02 7.23
N HIS A 127 -8.40 3.09 7.38
CA HIS A 127 -8.30 1.72 6.88
C HIS A 127 -8.56 1.57 5.37
N THR A 128 -8.89 2.67 4.68
CA THR A 128 -9.18 2.72 3.24
C THR A 128 -8.05 3.40 2.47
N VAL A 129 -8.10 3.35 1.15
CA VAL A 129 -7.25 4.15 0.24
C VAL A 129 -8.00 5.33 -0.37
N GLY A 130 -9.13 5.69 0.22
CA GLY A 130 -9.93 6.84 -0.20
C GLY A 130 -10.96 6.54 -1.27
N ARG A 131 -11.39 7.60 -1.95
CA ARG A 131 -12.39 7.56 -3.02
C ARG A 131 -11.75 7.71 -4.39
N PRO A 132 -12.43 7.26 -5.47
CA PRO A 132 -11.97 7.52 -6.83
C PRO A 132 -11.72 9.01 -7.07
N ALA A 133 -10.57 9.32 -7.69
CA ALA A 133 -10.22 10.69 -8.06
C ALA A 133 -11.20 11.26 -9.10
N PRO A 134 -11.32 12.59 -9.23
CA PRO A 134 -12.19 13.20 -10.24
C PRO A 134 -11.94 12.65 -11.64
N GLY A 135 -13.01 12.22 -12.33
CA GLY A 135 -12.94 11.63 -13.67
C GLY A 135 -12.49 10.18 -13.73
N VAL A 136 -12.25 9.55 -12.58
CA VAL A 136 -11.93 8.11 -12.48
C VAL A 136 -13.19 7.33 -12.12
N GLU A 137 -13.43 6.24 -12.85
CA GLU A 137 -14.47 5.26 -12.54
C GLU A 137 -13.82 3.94 -12.13
N ILE A 138 -14.27 3.37 -11.01
CA ILE A 138 -13.81 2.08 -10.51
C ILE A 138 -15.02 1.17 -10.32
N ARG A 139 -14.90 -0.08 -10.71
CA ARG A 139 -15.86 -1.16 -10.44
C ARG A 139 -15.17 -2.33 -9.81
N ILE A 140 -15.93 -3.17 -9.12
CA ILE A 140 -15.44 -4.40 -8.51
C ILE A 140 -16.13 -5.56 -9.23
N LEU A 141 -15.34 -6.56 -9.65
CA LEU A 141 -15.83 -7.73 -10.39
C LEU A 141 -15.63 -9.01 -9.59
N ASN A 142 -16.63 -9.89 -9.65
CA ASN A 142 -16.50 -11.28 -9.18
C ASN A 142 -15.58 -12.11 -10.11
N GLU A 143 -15.42 -13.39 -9.80
CA GLU A 143 -14.61 -14.32 -10.59
C GLU A 143 -15.16 -14.57 -12.02
N ASN A 144 -16.48 -14.41 -12.20
CA ASN A 144 -17.12 -14.53 -13.50
C ASN A 144 -16.97 -13.27 -14.39
N GLY A 145 -16.46 -12.18 -13.81
CA GLY A 145 -16.33 -10.89 -14.48
C GLY A 145 -17.56 -10.01 -14.42
N ASP A 146 -18.52 -10.32 -13.52
CA ASP A 146 -19.71 -9.52 -13.29
C ASP A 146 -19.47 -8.50 -12.17
N PRO A 147 -20.02 -7.28 -12.26
CA PRO A 147 -19.99 -6.31 -11.18
C PRO A 147 -20.66 -6.83 -9.92
N VAL A 148 -20.04 -6.58 -8.75
CA VAL A 148 -20.58 -6.96 -7.45
C VAL A 148 -21.23 -5.77 -6.72
N PRO A 149 -22.18 -6.02 -5.79
CA PRO A 149 -22.72 -4.99 -4.90
C PRO A 149 -21.64 -4.36 -4.00
N THR A 150 -21.95 -3.16 -3.49
CA THR A 150 -21.15 -2.50 -2.45
C THR A 150 -20.99 -3.41 -1.24
N GLY A 151 -19.77 -3.46 -0.69
CA GLY A 151 -19.40 -4.32 0.44
C GLY A 151 -18.84 -5.68 0.05
N GLU A 152 -19.13 -6.19 -1.14
CA GLU A 152 -18.61 -7.47 -1.61
C GLU A 152 -17.18 -7.30 -2.22
N PRO A 153 -16.24 -8.20 -1.89
CA PRO A 153 -14.91 -8.16 -2.43
C PRO A 153 -14.86 -8.73 -3.85
N GLY A 154 -13.94 -8.19 -4.66
CA GLY A 154 -13.67 -8.68 -6.01
C GLY A 154 -12.50 -7.97 -6.64
N GLU A 155 -12.21 -8.28 -7.92
CA GLU A 155 -11.14 -7.65 -8.66
C GLU A 155 -11.48 -6.19 -8.98
N ILE A 156 -10.57 -5.30 -8.62
CA ILE A 156 -10.68 -3.87 -8.90
C ILE A 156 -10.37 -3.65 -10.38
N ILE A 157 -11.34 -3.08 -11.08
CA ILE A 157 -11.12 -2.55 -12.44
C ILE A 157 -11.38 -1.06 -12.45
N GLY A 158 -10.68 -0.34 -13.30
CA GLY A 158 -10.87 1.11 -13.34
C GLY A 158 -10.52 1.72 -14.69
N ARG A 159 -11.05 2.93 -14.91
CA ARG A 159 -10.74 3.77 -16.05
C ARG A 159 -10.63 5.22 -15.64
N GLY A 160 -9.88 5.99 -16.40
CA GLY A 160 -9.73 7.42 -16.17
C GLY A 160 -8.95 8.08 -17.29
N PRO A 161 -8.80 9.40 -17.25
CA PRO A 161 -8.13 10.17 -18.31
C PRO A 161 -6.64 9.82 -18.47
N ALA A 162 -6.03 9.24 -17.45
CA ALA A 162 -4.62 8.81 -17.45
C ALA A 162 -4.43 7.33 -17.84
N MET A 163 -5.49 6.62 -18.26
CA MET A 163 -5.39 5.22 -18.65
C MET A 163 -4.49 5.06 -19.88
N MET A 164 -3.52 4.13 -19.79
CA MET A 164 -2.58 3.85 -20.88
C MET A 164 -3.29 3.40 -22.16
N ALA A 165 -2.68 3.70 -23.30
CA ALA A 165 -3.15 3.17 -24.59
C ALA A 165 -2.82 1.67 -24.79
N GLY A 166 -1.85 1.14 -24.05
CA GLY A 166 -1.45 -0.25 -24.07
C GLY A 166 0.03 -0.45 -23.77
N TYR A 167 0.44 -1.69 -23.60
CA TYR A 167 1.84 -2.07 -23.44
C TYR A 167 2.59 -2.04 -24.77
N TRP A 168 3.73 -1.38 -24.80
CA TRP A 168 4.53 -1.23 -26.01
C TRP A 168 4.93 -2.59 -26.60
N ARG A 169 4.53 -2.83 -27.85
CA ARG A 169 4.77 -4.09 -28.61
C ARG A 169 4.28 -5.36 -27.89
N ARG A 170 3.22 -5.23 -27.06
CA ARG A 170 2.63 -6.34 -26.31
C ARG A 170 1.09 -6.32 -26.44
N PRO A 171 0.55 -6.55 -27.66
CA PRO A 171 -0.89 -6.45 -27.90
C PRO A 171 -1.71 -7.51 -27.13
N GLU A 172 -1.15 -8.71 -26.91
CA GLU A 172 -1.82 -9.77 -26.15
C GLU A 172 -1.93 -9.40 -24.69
N GLN A 173 -0.81 -9.00 -24.04
CA GLN A 173 -0.84 -8.54 -22.65
C GLN A 173 -1.76 -7.32 -22.46
N THR A 174 -1.79 -6.41 -23.46
CA THR A 174 -2.73 -5.28 -23.41
C THR A 174 -4.16 -5.78 -23.41
N ARG A 175 -4.53 -6.68 -24.30
CA ARG A 175 -5.88 -7.24 -24.39
C ARG A 175 -6.28 -7.98 -23.11
N ASP A 176 -5.37 -8.79 -22.55
CA ASP A 176 -5.60 -9.58 -21.34
C ASP A 176 -5.75 -8.71 -20.08
N SER A 177 -5.20 -7.49 -20.11
CA SER A 177 -5.32 -6.51 -19.03
C SER A 177 -6.58 -5.65 -19.09
N LEU A 178 -7.44 -5.85 -20.09
CA LEU A 178 -8.65 -5.05 -20.27
C LEU A 178 -9.91 -5.86 -19.98
N TRP A 179 -10.92 -5.17 -19.51
CA TRP A 179 -12.29 -5.65 -19.38
C TRP A 179 -13.23 -4.73 -20.17
N TYR A 180 -14.18 -5.31 -20.87
CA TYR A 180 -15.12 -4.60 -21.71
C TYR A 180 -16.51 -4.70 -21.11
N ALA A 181 -17.12 -3.56 -20.79
CA ALA A 181 -18.50 -3.50 -20.36
C ALA A 181 -19.45 -3.78 -21.54
N PRO A 182 -20.72 -4.16 -21.29
CA PRO A 182 -21.71 -4.44 -22.34
C PRO A 182 -21.94 -3.29 -23.33
N ASP A 183 -21.72 -2.04 -22.89
CA ASP A 183 -21.83 -0.83 -23.70
C ASP A 183 -20.55 -0.51 -24.50
N GLY A 184 -19.53 -1.39 -24.43
CA GLY A 184 -18.22 -1.21 -25.08
C GLY A 184 -17.24 -0.34 -24.29
N THR A 185 -17.61 0.16 -23.11
CA THR A 185 -16.69 0.91 -22.23
C THR A 185 -15.54 0.02 -21.76
N VAL A 186 -14.31 0.52 -21.86
CA VAL A 186 -13.10 -0.24 -21.56
C VAL A 186 -12.57 0.15 -20.17
N PHE A 187 -12.24 -0.86 -19.36
CA PHE A 187 -11.62 -0.72 -18.06
C PHE A 187 -10.31 -1.51 -18.01
N PHE A 188 -9.36 -1.00 -17.25
CA PHE A 188 -8.12 -1.71 -16.94
C PHE A 188 -8.31 -2.61 -15.72
N ARG A 189 -7.82 -3.85 -15.79
CA ARG A 189 -7.82 -4.82 -14.69
C ARG A 189 -6.60 -4.62 -13.82
N SER A 190 -6.78 -4.15 -12.60
CA SER A 190 -5.65 -3.84 -11.70
C SER A 190 -4.90 -5.09 -11.23
N GLY A 191 -5.58 -6.22 -11.15
CA GLY A 191 -5.10 -7.42 -10.47
C GLY A 191 -5.03 -7.27 -8.96
N ASP A 192 -5.58 -6.20 -8.40
CA ASP A 192 -5.79 -6.01 -6.96
C ASP A 192 -7.22 -6.40 -6.60
N ILE A 193 -7.41 -6.92 -5.39
CA ILE A 193 -8.71 -7.27 -4.82
C ILE A 193 -9.10 -6.22 -3.79
N GLY A 194 -10.36 -5.81 -3.81
CA GLY A 194 -10.89 -4.86 -2.84
C GLY A 194 -12.41 -4.77 -2.89
N ARG A 195 -12.96 -3.87 -2.09
CA ARG A 195 -14.39 -3.57 -2.04
C ARG A 195 -14.62 -2.12 -1.71
N PHE A 196 -15.75 -1.58 -2.10
CA PHE A 196 -16.21 -0.29 -1.59
C PHE A 196 -16.96 -0.47 -0.27
N ASP A 197 -16.77 0.47 0.66
CA ASP A 197 -17.68 0.63 1.79
C ASP A 197 -18.95 1.39 1.38
N GLU A 198 -19.90 1.53 2.32
CA GLU A 198 -21.18 2.21 2.09
C GLU A 198 -21.04 3.69 1.74
N ASP A 199 -19.93 4.31 2.13
CA ASP A 199 -19.61 5.72 1.85
C ASP A 199 -18.80 5.90 0.55
N GLY A 200 -18.52 4.83 -0.18
CA GLY A 200 -17.77 4.84 -1.44
C GLY A 200 -16.26 4.97 -1.29
N PHE A 201 -15.71 4.59 -0.14
CA PHE A 201 -14.26 4.46 0.05
C PHE A 201 -13.79 3.06 -0.33
N LEU A 202 -12.67 2.99 -1.04
CA LEU A 202 -12.08 1.73 -1.47
C LEU A 202 -11.22 1.13 -0.36
N ILE A 203 -11.53 -0.12 0.00
CA ILE A 203 -10.74 -0.94 0.91
C ILE A 203 -9.97 -1.94 0.06
N LEU A 204 -8.64 -1.92 0.14
CA LEU A 204 -7.80 -2.94 -0.49
C LEU A 204 -7.75 -4.19 0.40
N SER A 205 -7.79 -5.36 -0.20
CA SER A 205 -7.67 -6.64 0.50
C SER A 205 -6.36 -7.34 0.17
N ASP A 206 -6.06 -7.59 -1.12
CA ASP A 206 -4.83 -8.28 -1.53
C ASP A 206 -4.57 -8.09 -3.03
N ARG A 207 -3.53 -8.76 -3.54
CA ARG A 207 -3.38 -9.00 -4.96
C ARG A 207 -4.03 -10.32 -5.37
N LYS A 208 -4.71 -10.34 -6.50
CA LYS A 208 -5.36 -11.55 -7.04
C LYS A 208 -4.45 -12.78 -7.09
N LYS A 209 -3.18 -12.58 -7.45
CA LYS A 209 -2.15 -13.62 -7.49
C LYS A 209 -1.59 -14.03 -6.12
N ASP A 210 -1.89 -13.27 -5.08
CA ASP A 210 -1.42 -13.47 -3.71
C ASP A 210 -2.55 -13.98 -2.79
N VAL A 211 -3.79 -14.08 -3.31
CA VAL A 211 -4.93 -14.72 -2.63
C VAL A 211 -4.60 -16.20 -2.40
N ILE A 212 -4.79 -16.65 -1.18
CA ILE A 212 -4.50 -18.03 -0.74
C ILE A 212 -5.80 -18.84 -0.83
N ILE A 213 -5.79 -19.94 -1.56
CA ILE A 213 -6.99 -20.78 -1.73
C ILE A 213 -6.93 -21.96 -0.75
N THR A 214 -7.52 -21.76 0.43
CA THR A 214 -7.53 -22.74 1.52
C THR A 214 -8.87 -23.46 1.57
N GLY A 215 -8.91 -24.74 1.22
CA GLY A 215 -10.13 -25.55 1.28
C GLY A 215 -11.27 -24.99 0.42
N GLY A 216 -10.96 -24.32 -0.70
CA GLY A 216 -11.91 -23.68 -1.60
C GLY A 216 -12.36 -22.27 -1.15
N PHE A 217 -11.80 -21.74 -0.07
CA PHE A 217 -12.07 -20.37 0.38
C PHE A 217 -10.96 -19.43 -0.02
N ASN A 218 -11.31 -18.24 -0.52
CA ASN A 218 -10.38 -17.16 -0.76
C ASN A 218 -9.96 -16.52 0.57
N VAL A 219 -8.71 -16.69 0.94
CA VAL A 219 -8.08 -16.12 2.13
C VAL A 219 -7.13 -15.00 1.71
N TYR A 220 -7.36 -13.82 2.25
CA TYR A 220 -6.55 -12.65 1.94
C TYR A 220 -5.41 -12.52 2.96
N ALA A 221 -4.18 -12.49 2.46
CA ALA A 221 -2.99 -12.41 3.28
C ALA A 221 -2.98 -11.12 4.13
N ASP A 222 -3.48 -10.00 3.61
CA ASP A 222 -3.56 -8.73 4.32
C ASP A 222 -4.40 -8.81 5.60
N ASP A 223 -5.50 -9.58 5.60
CA ASP A 223 -6.32 -9.77 6.80
C ASP A 223 -5.53 -10.46 7.92
N ILE A 224 -4.71 -11.45 7.55
CA ILE A 224 -3.86 -12.17 8.51
C ILE A 224 -2.68 -11.29 8.95
N GLU A 225 -2.04 -10.59 8.02
CA GLU A 225 -0.95 -9.65 8.29
C GLU A 225 -1.40 -8.55 9.27
N ARG A 226 -2.63 -8.05 9.12
CA ARG A 226 -3.22 -7.06 10.03
C ARG A 226 -3.39 -7.61 11.45
N ILE A 227 -3.81 -8.86 11.60
CA ILE A 227 -3.90 -9.52 12.90
C ILE A 227 -2.50 -9.68 13.54
N LEU A 228 -1.52 -10.15 12.77
CA LEU A 228 -0.13 -10.27 13.24
C LEU A 228 0.43 -8.93 13.70
N LEU A 229 0.25 -7.88 12.89
CA LEU A 229 0.70 -6.51 13.19
C LEU A 229 -0.03 -5.86 14.38
N SER A 230 -1.17 -6.41 14.82
CA SER A 230 -1.85 -5.97 16.05
C SER A 230 -1.25 -6.57 17.33
N LEU A 231 -0.34 -7.54 17.21
CA LEU A 231 0.37 -8.11 18.35
C LEU A 231 1.49 -7.16 18.80
N PRO A 232 1.68 -6.91 20.10
CA PRO A 232 2.56 -5.86 20.60
C PRO A 232 4.02 -5.95 20.16
N ASP A 233 4.53 -7.18 19.99
CA ASP A 233 5.94 -7.43 19.68
C ASP A 233 6.23 -7.56 18.18
N VAL A 234 5.22 -7.48 17.33
CA VAL A 234 5.35 -7.61 15.87
C VAL A 234 5.56 -6.25 15.22
N VAL A 235 6.72 -6.08 14.61
CA VAL A 235 7.08 -4.88 13.81
C VAL A 235 6.59 -5.00 12.38
N ASP A 236 6.78 -6.20 11.79
CA ASP A 236 6.48 -6.43 10.39
C ASP A 236 6.04 -7.87 10.15
N ALA A 237 5.19 -8.07 9.14
CA ALA A 237 4.67 -9.38 8.81
C ALA A 237 4.38 -9.48 7.31
N ALA A 238 4.61 -10.66 6.74
CA ALA A 238 4.19 -11.03 5.40
C ALA A 238 3.63 -12.45 5.40
N VAL A 239 2.48 -12.63 4.75
CA VAL A 239 1.81 -13.92 4.66
C VAL A 239 1.78 -14.37 3.20
N ILE A 240 2.08 -15.65 2.98
CA ILE A 240 2.01 -16.29 1.66
C ILE A 240 1.21 -17.59 1.75
N GLY A 241 0.64 -18.02 0.63
CA GLY A 241 0.13 -19.38 0.47
C GLY A 241 1.28 -20.36 0.21
N VAL A 242 1.23 -21.48 0.88
CA VAL A 242 2.11 -22.64 0.63
C VAL A 242 1.28 -23.89 0.37
N PRO A 243 1.76 -24.85 -0.42
CA PRO A 243 1.02 -26.08 -0.70
C PRO A 243 0.63 -26.84 0.57
N SER A 244 -0.58 -27.39 0.59
CA SER A 244 -1.12 -28.23 1.65
C SER A 244 -1.86 -29.42 1.04
N GLU A 245 -1.52 -30.65 1.47
CA GLU A 245 -2.21 -31.86 1.00
C GLU A 245 -3.69 -31.88 1.41
N GLU A 246 -4.02 -31.30 2.57
CA GLU A 246 -5.38 -31.28 3.11
C GLU A 246 -6.23 -30.14 2.54
N TRP A 247 -5.63 -28.94 2.31
CA TRP A 247 -6.35 -27.72 2.04
C TRP A 247 -6.10 -27.12 0.64
N GLY A 248 -5.22 -27.75 -0.19
CA GLY A 248 -4.69 -27.19 -1.43
C GLY A 248 -3.59 -26.18 -1.14
N GLU A 249 -3.94 -25.08 -0.49
CA GLU A 249 -2.99 -24.12 0.08
C GLU A 249 -3.32 -23.83 1.55
N THR A 250 -2.30 -23.39 2.30
CA THR A 250 -2.45 -22.92 3.68
C THR A 250 -1.59 -21.68 3.92
N PRO A 251 -2.01 -20.74 4.80
CA PRO A 251 -1.21 -19.56 5.10
C PRO A 251 0.04 -19.88 5.92
N LEU A 252 1.19 -19.31 5.47
CA LEU A 252 2.46 -19.27 6.20
C LEU A 252 2.86 -17.81 6.40
N ALA A 253 3.25 -17.44 7.62
CA ALA A 253 3.67 -16.10 7.97
C ALA A 253 5.18 -15.99 8.20
N PHE A 254 5.78 -14.92 7.66
CA PHE A 254 7.10 -14.42 8.05
C PHE A 254 6.91 -13.19 8.93
N VAL A 255 7.54 -13.19 10.12
CA VAL A 255 7.32 -12.16 11.13
C VAL A 255 8.63 -11.58 11.61
N VAL A 256 8.68 -10.25 11.72
CA VAL A 256 9.80 -9.51 12.32
C VAL A 256 9.32 -8.98 13.67
N LEU A 257 10.09 -9.22 14.72
CA LEU A 257 9.80 -8.77 16.07
C LEU A 257 10.62 -7.52 16.43
N HIS A 258 10.16 -6.75 17.41
CA HIS A 258 10.94 -5.69 18.02
C HIS A 258 12.25 -6.25 18.62
N SER A 259 13.34 -5.48 18.57
CA SER A 259 14.65 -5.88 19.11
C SER A 259 14.64 -6.12 20.63
N ASN A 260 13.66 -5.55 21.33
CA ASN A 260 13.40 -5.72 22.77
C ASN A 260 12.22 -6.67 23.04
N ALA A 261 11.65 -7.29 22.02
CA ALA A 261 10.68 -8.36 22.19
C ALA A 261 11.31 -9.45 23.03
N GLY A 262 10.58 -9.92 24.04
CA GLY A 262 11.02 -11.08 24.84
C GLY A 262 11.33 -12.29 23.96
N THR A 263 11.69 -13.42 24.56
CA THR A 263 11.99 -14.67 23.84
C THR A 263 10.72 -15.32 23.27
N HIS A 264 9.89 -14.57 22.55
CA HIS A 264 8.71 -15.13 21.88
C HIS A 264 9.17 -16.13 20.83
N GLN A 265 8.60 -17.33 20.92
CA GLN A 265 8.80 -18.36 19.92
C GLN A 265 7.79 -18.19 18.78
N ALA A 266 8.16 -18.62 17.58
CA ALA A 266 7.28 -18.59 16.40
C ALA A 266 5.91 -19.22 16.67
N GLU A 267 5.91 -20.31 17.46
CA GLU A 267 4.69 -21.03 17.84
C GLU A 267 3.75 -20.20 18.73
N GLU A 268 4.29 -19.40 19.63
CA GLU A 268 3.49 -18.50 20.47
C GLU A 268 2.78 -17.43 19.64
N ILE A 269 3.51 -16.78 18.70
CA ILE A 269 2.94 -15.83 17.77
C ILE A 269 1.84 -16.48 16.92
N ARG A 270 2.09 -17.71 16.44
CA ARG A 270 1.11 -18.49 15.67
C ARG A 270 -0.18 -18.73 16.47
N GLN A 271 -0.06 -19.14 17.72
CA GLN A 271 -1.20 -19.40 18.60
C GLN A 271 -2.00 -18.12 18.87
N LEU A 272 -1.32 -17.00 19.19
CA LEU A 272 -1.95 -15.71 19.46
C LEU A 272 -2.71 -15.19 18.22
N ALA A 273 -2.11 -15.33 17.03
CA ALA A 273 -2.76 -14.95 15.78
C ALA A 273 -3.97 -15.86 15.48
N ASN A 274 -3.77 -17.19 15.57
CA ASN A 274 -4.80 -18.20 15.27
C ASN A 274 -6.02 -18.13 16.21
N ALA A 275 -5.85 -17.61 17.44
CA ALA A 275 -6.96 -17.37 18.36
C ALA A 275 -7.91 -16.25 17.88
N ARG A 276 -7.45 -15.37 16.96
CA ARG A 276 -8.21 -14.24 16.40
C ARG A 276 -8.64 -14.47 14.96
N LEU A 277 -8.11 -15.50 14.30
CA LEU A 277 -8.34 -15.84 12.89
C LEU A 277 -9.49 -16.85 12.73
N GLY A 278 -10.25 -16.71 11.66
CA GLY A 278 -11.22 -17.71 11.21
C GLY A 278 -10.56 -19.02 10.82
N LYS A 279 -11.34 -20.11 10.80
CA LYS A 279 -10.79 -21.47 10.58
C LYS A 279 -9.96 -21.59 9.28
N ALA A 280 -10.42 -21.01 8.18
CA ALA A 280 -9.73 -21.05 6.89
C ALA A 280 -8.48 -20.13 6.84
N GLN A 281 -8.41 -19.12 7.71
CA GLN A 281 -7.31 -18.14 7.76
C GLN A 281 -6.15 -18.59 8.68
N ARG A 282 -6.31 -19.71 9.38
CA ARG A 282 -5.31 -20.15 10.38
C ARG A 282 -3.96 -20.41 9.74
N LEU A 283 -2.94 -19.81 10.36
CA LEU A 283 -1.55 -20.04 10.01
C LEU A 283 -1.13 -21.47 10.31
N ALA A 284 -0.56 -22.15 9.31
CA ALA A 284 0.07 -23.44 9.49
C ALA A 284 1.42 -23.29 10.20
N GLU A 285 2.17 -22.25 9.86
CA GLU A 285 3.52 -21.98 10.37
C GLU A 285 3.77 -20.48 10.50
N VAL A 286 4.62 -20.11 11.46
CA VAL A 286 5.23 -18.76 11.57
C VAL A 286 6.75 -18.94 11.55
N ARG A 287 7.43 -18.17 10.70
CA ARG A 287 8.90 -18.09 10.63
C ARG A 287 9.36 -16.72 11.07
N LEU A 288 10.19 -16.65 12.10
CA LEU A 288 10.77 -15.40 12.57
C LEU A 288 11.94 -14.99 11.66
N ARG A 289 12.03 -13.68 11.39
CA ARG A 289 13.11 -13.07 10.58
C ARG A 289 13.61 -11.79 11.22
N ASN A 290 14.82 -11.38 10.82
CA ASN A 290 15.37 -10.08 11.19
C ASN A 290 14.80 -8.95 10.31
N ASP A 291 14.46 -9.26 9.05
CA ASP A 291 13.86 -8.34 8.08
C ASP A 291 13.04 -9.09 7.01
N LEU A 292 12.25 -8.35 6.23
CA LEU A 292 11.52 -8.86 5.07
C LEU A 292 12.16 -8.31 3.78
N PRO A 293 12.25 -9.13 2.71
CA PRO A 293 12.79 -8.68 1.43
C PRO A 293 11.90 -7.60 0.82
N ARG A 294 12.53 -6.50 0.39
CA ARG A 294 11.83 -5.34 -0.16
C ARG A 294 12.44 -4.83 -1.44
N SER A 295 11.59 -4.32 -2.32
CA SER A 295 12.01 -3.55 -3.49
C SER A 295 12.60 -2.19 -3.09
N GLU A 296 13.24 -1.49 -4.04
CA GLU A 296 13.79 -0.13 -3.84
C GLU A 296 12.73 0.89 -3.35
N ILE A 297 11.46 0.67 -3.69
CA ILE A 297 10.32 1.48 -3.25
C ILE A 297 9.65 0.93 -1.98
N GLY A 298 10.30 0.00 -1.27
CA GLY A 298 9.86 -0.53 0.04
C GLY A 298 8.76 -1.58 0.02
N LYS A 299 8.33 -2.05 -1.17
CA LYS A 299 7.30 -3.11 -1.30
C LYS A 299 7.87 -4.48 -0.93
N ILE A 300 7.16 -5.24 -0.09
CA ILE A 300 7.54 -6.63 0.25
C ILE A 300 7.53 -7.51 -1.00
N LEU A 301 8.61 -8.26 -1.19
CA LEU A 301 8.81 -9.15 -2.33
C LEU A 301 8.34 -10.58 -1.96
N LYS A 302 7.01 -10.80 -1.89
CA LYS A 302 6.42 -12.10 -1.56
C LYS A 302 6.91 -13.25 -2.45
N ARG A 303 7.35 -12.95 -3.70
CA ARG A 303 7.96 -13.95 -4.58
C ARG A 303 9.23 -14.55 -3.99
N GLU A 304 10.07 -13.73 -3.36
CA GLU A 304 11.29 -14.21 -2.71
C GLU A 304 10.96 -15.07 -1.50
N LEU A 305 9.98 -14.66 -0.70
CA LEU A 305 9.50 -15.46 0.44
C LEU A 305 8.95 -16.83 0.01
N ARG A 306 8.24 -16.89 -1.14
CA ARG A 306 7.75 -18.18 -1.69
C ARG A 306 8.87 -19.10 -2.15
N SER A 307 10.02 -18.56 -2.57
CA SER A 307 11.17 -19.40 -2.99
C SER A 307 11.93 -19.99 -1.81
N GLU A 308 11.67 -19.51 -0.59
CA GLU A 308 12.30 -19.96 0.65
C GLU A 308 11.36 -20.87 1.48
N ALA A 309 10.10 -20.99 1.08
CA ALA A 309 9.07 -21.75 1.80
C ALA A 309 9.06 -23.21 1.39
#